data_e3de6cdec8b268fb78a67e4441ccb3cf
#
_entry.id   e3de6cdec8b268fb78a67e4441ccb3cf
#
_cell.length_a   1.000
_cell.length_b   1.000
_cell.length_c   1.000
_cell.angle_alpha   90.00
_cell.angle_beta   90.00
_cell.angle_gamma   90.00
#
_symmetry.space_group_name_H-M   'P 1'
#
loop_
_entity.id
_entity.type
_entity.pdbx_description
1 polymer ?
#
loop_
_entity_poly.entity_id
_entity_poly.type
_entity_poly.pdbx_seq_one_letter_code
_entity_poly.pdbx_strand_id
1 'polypeptide(L)'
;VVREGPEGPYTGNGGAIRVGTPHEVATEVSVNTRYGVERVVRNAFERAAKRRKHLTLVHKTNVLTFAGSLWARAVEEIGAEFPDVTTAYCHVDAATIYLVTDPGRFDVIVTDNLFGDIITDIAAAVSGGIGLAASGNIDATGTNPSMFEPVHGSAPDIAGQGKADPTAAILSVALLLDHLGESDAARRVEQAVAADLAERGGATLSTAEIGKRIRERLTLSLIHISEPTR
;
A
#
# COMPACT_ATOMS: atom_id res chain seq x y z
N VAL A 1 1.59 -3.14 -1.45
CA VAL A 1 1.39 -3.80 -0.15
C VAL A 1 -0.09 -3.81 0.19
N VAL A 2 -0.62 -4.96 0.59
CA VAL A 2 -1.98 -5.15 1.10
C VAL A 2 -1.86 -5.46 2.58
N ARG A 3 -2.24 -4.48 3.41
CA ARG A 3 -2.09 -4.49 4.87
C ARG A 3 -3.44 -4.78 5.51
N GLU A 4 -3.49 -5.68 6.49
CA GLU A 4 -4.62 -5.77 7.40
C GLU A 4 -4.66 -4.52 8.27
N GLY A 5 -5.74 -3.76 8.29
CA GLY A 5 -5.79 -2.44 8.95
C GLY A 5 -6.43 -2.39 10.35
N PRO A 6 -7.53 -3.13 10.63
CA PRO A 6 -8.24 -3.06 11.91
C PRO A 6 -7.63 -3.83 13.09
N GLU A 7 -6.90 -4.90 12.84
CA GLU A 7 -6.49 -5.89 13.85
C GLU A 7 -5.02 -5.73 14.31
N GLY A 8 -4.44 -6.79 14.84
CA GLY A 8 -3.09 -6.79 15.35
C GLY A 8 -2.96 -6.13 16.73
N PRO A 9 -1.80 -5.57 17.07
CA PRO A 9 -1.61 -4.83 18.32
C PRO A 9 -2.35 -3.48 18.34
N TYR A 10 -2.80 -2.98 17.19
CA TYR A 10 -3.58 -1.74 17.07
C TYR A 10 -4.97 -1.82 17.72
N THR A 11 -5.44 -3.01 18.09
CA THR A 11 -6.66 -3.18 18.87
C THR A 11 -6.55 -2.64 20.30
N GLY A 12 -5.33 -2.32 20.77
CA GLY A 12 -5.09 -1.81 22.12
C GLY A 12 -5.30 -2.84 23.23
N ASN A 13 -5.29 -4.13 22.89
CA ASN A 13 -5.35 -5.21 23.88
C ASN A 13 -4.01 -5.37 24.58
N GLY A 14 -4.03 -5.26 25.90
CA GLY A 14 -2.84 -5.40 26.72
C GLY A 14 -3.01 -4.78 28.08
N GLY A 15 -1.91 -4.55 28.77
CA GLY A 15 -1.94 -3.89 30.06
C GLY A 15 -0.59 -3.85 30.74
N ALA A 16 -0.51 -3.09 31.83
CA ALA A 16 0.66 -3.02 32.64
C ALA A 16 0.30 -3.20 34.14
N ILE A 17 1.16 -3.88 34.86
CA ILE A 17 1.07 -4.05 36.32
C ILE A 17 2.35 -3.60 36.99
N ARG A 18 2.27 -3.12 38.24
CA ARG A 18 3.37 -2.62 39.06
C ARG A 18 4.16 -1.48 38.39
N VAL A 19 3.44 -0.61 37.67
CA VAL A 19 4.02 0.52 36.92
C VAL A 19 4.90 1.38 37.80
N GLY A 20 6.08 1.76 37.29
CA GLY A 20 7.06 2.60 37.98
C GLY A 20 7.90 1.85 39.04
N THR A 21 7.84 0.52 39.10
CA THR A 21 8.66 -0.29 40.01
C THR A 21 9.63 -1.19 39.24
N PRO A 22 10.71 -1.72 39.88
CA PRO A 22 11.58 -2.70 39.26
C PRO A 22 10.89 -4.03 38.87
N HIS A 23 9.65 -4.22 39.27
CA HIS A 23 8.84 -5.42 38.97
C HIS A 23 7.71 -5.11 38.00
N GLU A 24 7.80 -4.03 37.25
CA GLU A 24 6.84 -3.67 36.22
C GLU A 24 6.79 -4.72 35.12
N VAL A 25 5.58 -5.06 34.69
CA VAL A 25 5.31 -5.93 33.54
C VAL A 25 4.32 -5.23 32.63
N ALA A 26 4.66 -5.11 31.36
CA ALA A 26 3.79 -4.61 30.32
C ALA A 26 3.55 -5.71 29.27
N THR A 27 2.33 -5.81 28.77
CA THR A 27 1.93 -6.77 27.73
C THR A 27 1.15 -6.08 26.64
N GLU A 28 1.43 -6.46 25.39
CA GLU A 28 0.63 -6.11 24.21
C GLU A 28 0.15 -7.41 23.55
N VAL A 29 -1.11 -7.47 23.17
CA VAL A 29 -1.71 -8.66 22.54
C VAL A 29 -2.06 -8.34 21.09
N SER A 30 -1.49 -9.09 20.16
CA SER A 30 -1.85 -9.03 18.75
C SER A 30 -3.07 -9.91 18.49
N VAL A 31 -4.21 -9.30 18.19
CA VAL A 31 -5.44 -10.00 17.82
C VAL A 31 -5.44 -10.23 16.31
N ASN A 32 -5.68 -11.46 15.88
CA ASN A 32 -5.80 -11.83 14.48
C ASN A 32 -7.01 -12.76 14.34
N THR A 33 -8.05 -12.32 13.68
CA THR A 33 -9.22 -13.17 13.43
C THR A 33 -9.15 -13.84 12.06
N ARG A 34 -9.76 -15.01 11.94
CA ARG A 34 -9.88 -15.67 10.63
C ARG A 34 -10.59 -14.76 9.63
N TYR A 35 -11.61 -14.04 10.07
CA TYR A 35 -12.38 -13.12 9.24
C TYR A 35 -11.52 -11.98 8.67
N GLY A 36 -10.72 -11.31 9.51
CA GLY A 36 -9.82 -10.22 9.06
C GLY A 36 -8.74 -10.73 8.11
N VAL A 37 -8.11 -11.85 8.46
CA VAL A 37 -7.04 -12.44 7.65
C VAL A 37 -7.56 -12.91 6.28
N GLU A 38 -8.69 -13.63 6.21
CA GLU A 38 -9.26 -14.08 4.93
C GLU A 38 -9.62 -12.91 4.03
N ARG A 39 -10.24 -11.87 4.58
CA ARG A 39 -10.63 -10.68 3.84
C ARG A 39 -9.43 -10.03 3.14
N VAL A 40 -8.34 -9.80 3.86
CA VAL A 40 -7.16 -9.14 3.32
C VAL A 40 -6.38 -10.05 2.37
N VAL A 41 -6.27 -11.33 2.68
CA VAL A 41 -5.58 -12.31 1.82
C VAL A 41 -6.32 -12.47 0.49
N ARG A 42 -7.65 -12.58 0.49
CA ARG A 42 -8.44 -12.65 -0.74
C ARG A 42 -8.26 -11.41 -1.61
N ASN A 43 -8.35 -10.22 -1.04
CA ASN A 43 -8.09 -8.98 -1.78
C ASN A 43 -6.67 -8.93 -2.37
N ALA A 44 -5.67 -9.47 -1.64
CA ALA A 44 -4.31 -9.55 -2.16
C ALA A 44 -4.17 -10.50 -3.35
N PHE A 45 -4.84 -11.65 -3.34
CA PHE A 45 -4.90 -12.56 -4.48
C PHE A 45 -5.60 -11.94 -5.69
N GLU A 46 -6.72 -11.26 -5.50
CA GLU A 46 -7.45 -10.56 -6.57
C GLU A 46 -6.59 -9.49 -7.23
N ARG A 47 -5.78 -8.77 -6.45
CA ARG A 47 -4.80 -7.81 -6.98
C ARG A 47 -3.66 -8.49 -7.70
N ALA A 48 -3.09 -9.56 -7.15
CA ALA A 48 -2.01 -10.31 -7.79
C ALA A 48 -2.46 -10.91 -9.13
N ALA A 49 -3.68 -11.43 -9.21
CA ALA A 49 -4.25 -11.98 -10.44
C ALA A 49 -4.29 -10.98 -11.62
N LYS A 50 -4.44 -9.69 -11.31
CA LYS A 50 -4.44 -8.59 -12.29
C LYS A 50 -3.04 -8.04 -12.61
N ARG A 51 -1.99 -8.55 -11.96
CA ARG A 51 -0.60 -8.07 -12.07
C ARG A 51 0.33 -9.20 -12.56
N ARG A 52 1.54 -9.29 -11.99
CA ARG A 52 2.54 -10.31 -12.36
C ARG A 52 2.24 -11.70 -11.80
N LYS A 53 1.09 -11.89 -11.16
CA LYS A 53 0.59 -13.16 -10.61
C LYS A 53 1.53 -13.77 -9.55
N HIS A 54 2.09 -12.90 -8.68
CA HIS A 54 2.94 -13.36 -7.58
C HIS A 54 2.54 -12.66 -6.28
N LEU A 55 2.19 -13.45 -5.26
CA LEU A 55 1.83 -12.98 -3.92
C LEU A 55 2.86 -13.44 -2.90
N THR A 56 3.41 -12.51 -2.13
CA THR A 56 4.31 -12.82 -1.01
C THR A 56 3.62 -12.53 0.32
N LEU A 57 3.45 -13.56 1.15
CA LEU A 57 3.12 -13.37 2.57
C LEU A 57 4.36 -12.88 3.31
N VAL A 58 4.32 -11.67 3.86
CA VAL A 58 5.36 -11.17 4.75
C VAL A 58 4.86 -11.24 6.18
N HIS A 59 5.54 -12.03 7.01
CA HIS A 59 5.15 -12.26 8.41
C HIS A 59 6.37 -12.74 9.23
N LYS A 60 6.18 -13.05 10.51
CA LYS A 60 7.22 -13.63 11.38
C LYS A 60 6.71 -14.92 12.02
N THR A 61 6.39 -15.92 11.20
CA THR A 61 5.73 -17.16 11.63
C THR A 61 6.53 -18.00 12.61
N ASN A 62 7.85 -17.86 12.62
CA ASN A 62 8.74 -18.55 13.56
C ASN A 62 8.75 -17.93 14.97
N VAL A 63 8.16 -16.76 15.14
CA VAL A 63 8.03 -16.04 16.44
C VAL A 63 6.57 -15.93 16.83
N LEU A 64 5.73 -15.42 15.95
CA LEU A 64 4.30 -15.26 16.14
C LEU A 64 3.59 -16.53 15.68
N THR A 65 3.79 -17.64 16.38
CA THR A 65 3.43 -18.98 15.91
C THR A 65 1.92 -19.17 15.70
N PHE A 66 1.08 -18.64 16.57
CA PHE A 66 -0.38 -18.77 16.45
C PHE A 66 -0.93 -17.90 15.31
N ALA A 67 -0.62 -16.61 15.30
CA ALA A 67 -1.01 -15.70 14.23
C ALA A 67 -0.39 -16.16 12.90
N GLY A 68 0.90 -16.47 12.87
CA GLY A 68 1.60 -16.92 11.68
C GLY A 68 1.02 -18.21 11.08
N SER A 69 0.58 -19.15 11.92
CA SER A 69 -0.12 -20.37 11.46
C SER A 69 -1.47 -20.03 10.82
N LEU A 70 -2.24 -19.09 11.39
CA LEU A 70 -3.49 -18.63 10.80
C LEU A 70 -3.28 -17.99 9.42
N TRP A 71 -2.30 -17.08 9.33
CA TRP A 71 -1.95 -16.40 8.08
C TRP A 71 -1.48 -17.38 7.00
N ALA A 72 -0.60 -18.31 7.35
CA ALA A 72 -0.07 -19.30 6.40
C ALA A 72 -1.20 -20.18 5.82
N ARG A 73 -2.07 -20.71 6.69
CA ARG A 73 -3.23 -21.52 6.24
C ARG A 73 -4.20 -20.71 5.38
N ALA A 74 -4.48 -19.47 5.72
CA ALA A 74 -5.36 -18.62 4.91
C ALA A 74 -4.78 -18.40 3.50
N VAL A 75 -3.47 -18.16 3.38
CA VAL A 75 -2.81 -18.02 2.08
C VAL A 75 -2.86 -19.33 1.29
N GLU A 76 -2.63 -20.48 1.94
CA GLU A 76 -2.70 -21.79 1.29
C GLU A 76 -4.11 -22.12 0.80
N GLU A 77 -5.10 -21.98 1.66
CA GLU A 77 -6.50 -22.32 1.37
C GLU A 77 -7.11 -21.43 0.29
N ILE A 78 -6.92 -20.09 0.41
CA ILE A 78 -7.42 -19.16 -0.59
C ILE A 78 -6.61 -19.27 -1.89
N GLY A 79 -5.31 -19.55 -1.81
CA GLY A 79 -4.45 -19.78 -2.97
C GLY A 79 -4.95 -20.87 -3.89
N ALA A 80 -5.61 -21.91 -3.36
CA ALA A 80 -6.20 -22.98 -4.15
C ALA A 80 -7.33 -22.48 -5.11
N GLU A 81 -7.95 -21.34 -4.79
CA GLU A 81 -8.96 -20.69 -5.63
C GLU A 81 -8.32 -19.84 -6.76
N PHE A 82 -7.02 -19.56 -6.68
CA PHE A 82 -6.26 -18.73 -7.64
C PHE A 82 -5.08 -19.50 -8.24
N PRO A 83 -5.31 -20.57 -9.01
CA PRO A 83 -4.25 -21.49 -9.47
C PRO A 83 -3.17 -20.81 -10.34
N ASP A 84 -3.48 -19.68 -10.93
CA ASP A 84 -2.54 -18.91 -11.77
C ASP A 84 -1.61 -17.98 -10.95
N VAL A 85 -1.86 -17.81 -9.63
CA VAL A 85 -1.07 -16.94 -8.77
C VAL A 85 -0.09 -17.79 -7.97
N THR A 86 1.19 -17.52 -8.16
CA THR A 86 2.25 -18.17 -7.36
C THR A 86 2.37 -17.47 -6.01
N THR A 87 2.66 -18.27 -4.97
CA THR A 87 2.81 -17.75 -3.61
C THR A 87 4.23 -17.94 -3.08
N ALA A 88 4.68 -17.01 -2.27
CA ALA A 88 5.92 -17.10 -1.52
C ALA A 88 5.72 -16.65 -0.08
N TYR A 89 6.64 -17.06 0.78
CA TYR A 89 6.74 -16.57 2.15
C TYR A 89 8.07 -15.84 2.36
N CYS A 90 8.05 -14.73 3.08
CA CYS A 90 9.26 -14.01 3.46
C CYS A 90 9.15 -13.54 4.92
N HIS A 91 10.18 -13.79 5.71
CA HIS A 91 10.27 -13.16 7.04
C HIS A 91 10.36 -11.65 6.91
N VAL A 92 9.67 -10.91 7.79
CA VAL A 92 9.58 -9.45 7.72
C VAL A 92 10.95 -8.77 7.76
N ASP A 93 11.89 -9.26 8.55
CA ASP A 93 13.27 -8.77 8.60
C ASP A 93 14.01 -8.98 7.27
N ALA A 94 13.86 -10.12 6.63
CA ALA A 94 14.38 -10.37 5.30
C ALA A 94 13.68 -9.49 4.24
N ALA A 95 12.38 -9.28 4.37
CA ALA A 95 11.63 -8.41 3.46
C ALA A 95 12.13 -6.96 3.51
N THR A 96 12.51 -6.44 4.68
CA THR A 96 13.11 -5.09 4.79
C THR A 96 14.42 -4.98 4.01
N ILE A 97 15.28 -6.02 4.07
CA ILE A 97 16.52 -6.07 3.29
C ILE A 97 16.20 -6.08 1.79
N TYR A 98 15.30 -6.95 1.35
CA TYR A 98 14.97 -7.09 -0.07
C TYR A 98 14.25 -5.86 -0.63
N LEU A 99 13.43 -5.16 0.13
CA LEU A 99 12.84 -3.90 -0.29
C LEU A 99 13.89 -2.85 -0.65
N VAL A 100 15.04 -2.86 0.03
CA VAL A 100 16.15 -1.95 -0.26
C VAL A 100 17.05 -2.46 -1.38
N THR A 101 17.37 -3.77 -1.39
CA THR A 101 18.38 -4.32 -2.30
C THR A 101 17.83 -4.86 -3.61
N ASP A 102 16.59 -5.35 -3.63
CA ASP A 102 15.94 -5.96 -4.77
C ASP A 102 14.41 -5.80 -4.68
N PRO A 103 13.87 -4.56 -4.67
CA PRO A 103 12.43 -4.32 -4.53
C PRO A 103 11.59 -4.93 -5.66
N GLY A 104 12.20 -5.09 -6.84
CA GLY A 104 11.55 -5.66 -8.04
C GLY A 104 11.10 -7.11 -7.89
N ARG A 105 11.62 -7.84 -6.90
CA ARG A 105 11.22 -9.23 -6.62
C ARG A 105 9.78 -9.34 -6.12
N PHE A 106 9.25 -8.31 -5.47
CA PHE A 106 7.88 -8.29 -4.97
C PHE A 106 6.92 -7.79 -6.05
N ASP A 107 5.80 -8.48 -6.22
CA ASP A 107 4.66 -8.01 -7.02
C ASP A 107 3.55 -7.51 -6.10
N VAL A 108 2.95 -8.39 -5.32
CA VAL A 108 2.00 -8.06 -4.26
C VAL A 108 2.50 -8.65 -2.95
N ILE A 109 2.51 -7.84 -1.91
CA ILE A 109 2.79 -8.28 -0.54
C ILE A 109 1.48 -8.26 0.24
N VAL A 110 1.19 -9.33 0.98
CA VAL A 110 0.15 -9.35 2.02
C VAL A 110 0.78 -9.52 3.39
N THR A 111 0.28 -8.79 4.39
CA THR A 111 0.88 -8.77 5.72
C THR A 111 -0.12 -8.29 6.78
N ASP A 112 0.21 -8.53 8.05
CA ASP A 112 -0.54 -8.03 9.20
C ASP A 112 -0.43 -6.51 9.36
N ASN A 113 -1.13 -5.97 10.33
CA ASN A 113 -1.22 -4.55 10.56
C ASN A 113 0.14 -3.93 10.92
N LEU A 114 0.85 -4.47 11.91
CA LEU A 114 2.10 -3.88 12.41
C LEU A 114 3.23 -3.98 11.38
N PHE A 115 3.44 -5.16 10.80
CA PHE A 115 4.48 -5.32 9.80
C PHE A 115 4.15 -4.52 8.54
N GLY A 116 2.88 -4.43 8.18
CA GLY A 116 2.42 -3.61 7.06
C GLY A 116 2.76 -2.14 7.24
N ASP A 117 2.56 -1.59 8.42
CA ASP A 117 2.95 -0.23 8.78
C ASP A 117 4.45 0.01 8.52
N ILE A 118 5.27 -0.84 9.09
CA ILE A 118 6.73 -0.70 9.01
C ILE A 118 7.25 -0.84 7.57
N ILE A 119 6.81 -1.87 6.85
CA ILE A 119 7.36 -2.14 5.51
C ILE A 119 6.83 -1.20 4.44
N THR A 120 5.65 -0.58 4.62
CA THR A 120 5.14 0.42 3.67
C THR A 120 5.96 1.70 3.68
N ASP A 121 6.48 2.12 4.82
CA ASP A 121 7.39 3.27 4.90
C ASP A 121 8.71 3.02 4.17
N ILE A 122 9.28 1.82 4.33
CA ILE A 122 10.47 1.41 3.59
C ILE A 122 10.17 1.35 2.09
N ALA A 123 9.04 0.75 1.71
CA ALA A 123 8.63 0.66 0.31
C ALA A 123 8.43 2.05 -0.31
N ALA A 124 7.82 2.99 0.41
CA ALA A 124 7.67 4.38 -0.03
C ALA A 124 9.04 5.06 -0.22
N ALA A 125 9.96 4.88 0.73
CA ALA A 125 11.29 5.48 0.68
C ALA A 125 12.08 5.02 -0.56
N VAL A 126 12.09 3.71 -0.86
CA VAL A 126 12.80 3.17 -2.02
C VAL A 126 12.09 3.44 -3.36
N SER A 127 10.81 3.77 -3.33
CA SER A 127 10.01 4.11 -4.51
C SER A 127 10.03 5.59 -4.88
N GLY A 128 10.87 6.39 -4.24
CA GLY A 128 11.04 7.82 -4.54
C GLY A 128 10.57 8.76 -3.43
N GLY A 129 10.15 8.22 -2.29
CA GLY A 129 9.77 8.96 -1.10
C GLY A 129 8.26 8.97 -0.82
N ILE A 130 7.93 9.34 0.41
CA ILE A 130 6.56 9.34 0.92
C ILE A 130 5.63 10.31 0.16
N GLY A 131 6.19 11.35 -0.45
CA GLY A 131 5.44 12.30 -1.29
C GLY A 131 4.89 11.69 -2.59
N LEU A 132 5.30 10.47 -2.94
CA LEU A 132 4.81 9.73 -4.10
C LEU A 132 3.90 8.56 -3.70
N ALA A 133 3.71 8.29 -2.42
CA ALA A 133 3.00 7.14 -1.93
C ALA A 133 1.50 7.43 -1.76
N ALA A 134 0.70 6.82 -2.60
CA ALA A 134 -0.76 6.79 -2.49
C ALA A 134 -1.23 5.62 -1.65
N SER A 135 -2.35 5.77 -0.94
CA SER A 135 -2.97 4.70 -0.18
C SER A 135 -4.51 4.68 -0.31
N GLY A 136 -5.10 3.58 0.13
CA GLY A 136 -6.54 3.42 0.22
C GLY A 136 -6.93 2.50 1.37
N ASN A 137 -7.87 2.94 2.19
CA ASN A 137 -8.61 2.11 3.12
C ASN A 137 -9.85 1.59 2.41
N ILE A 138 -9.81 0.31 2.02
CA ILE A 138 -10.80 -0.26 1.12
C ILE A 138 -11.67 -1.26 1.87
N ASP A 139 -12.98 -1.04 1.85
CA ASP A 139 -13.93 -2.09 2.19
C ASP A 139 -14.10 -3.03 0.98
N ALA A 140 -13.46 -4.20 1.05
CA ALA A 140 -13.52 -5.20 0.00
C ALA A 140 -14.93 -5.80 -0.20
N THR A 141 -15.86 -5.61 0.76
CA THR A 141 -17.25 -6.06 0.63
C THR A 141 -18.12 -5.08 -0.16
N GLY A 142 -17.68 -3.83 -0.30
CA GLY A 142 -18.42 -2.77 -0.95
C GLY A 142 -19.69 -2.31 -0.19
N THR A 143 -19.83 -2.69 1.06
CA THR A 143 -20.99 -2.32 1.91
C THR A 143 -20.81 -1.00 2.65
N ASN A 144 -19.56 -0.58 2.84
CA ASN A 144 -19.19 0.66 3.51
C ASN A 144 -18.34 1.54 2.60
N PRO A 145 -18.24 2.85 2.90
CA PRO A 145 -17.35 3.74 2.15
C PRO A 145 -15.89 3.31 2.23
N SER A 146 -15.18 3.46 1.11
CA SER A 146 -13.73 3.38 1.05
C SER A 146 -13.13 4.78 1.03
N MET A 147 -11.88 4.95 1.50
CA MET A 147 -11.18 6.22 1.55
C MET A 147 -9.84 6.12 0.84
N PHE A 148 -9.47 7.16 0.12
CA PHE A 148 -8.23 7.24 -0.66
C PHE A 148 -7.48 8.51 -0.30
N GLU A 149 -6.23 8.37 0.12
CA GLU A 149 -5.43 9.50 0.60
C GLU A 149 -3.93 9.23 0.40
N PRO A 150 -3.08 10.26 0.42
CA PRO A 150 -1.63 10.08 0.55
C PRO A 150 -1.27 9.35 1.85
N VAL A 151 -0.18 8.59 1.84
CA VAL A 151 0.36 7.98 3.06
C VAL A 151 0.87 9.04 4.05
N HIS A 152 1.42 10.14 3.53
CA HIS A 152 1.94 11.23 4.37
C HIS A 152 0.84 12.03 5.06
N GLY A 153 1.15 12.57 6.25
CA GLY A 153 0.26 13.46 7.00
C GLY A 153 0.19 14.89 6.44
N SER A 154 -0.40 15.78 7.24
CA SER A 154 -0.69 17.18 6.86
C SER A 154 0.53 18.10 6.77
N ALA A 155 1.68 17.72 7.31
CA ALA A 155 2.93 18.49 7.31
C ALA A 155 2.75 20.00 7.66
N PRO A 156 2.25 20.30 8.87
CA PRO A 156 1.87 21.68 9.23
C PRO A 156 3.03 22.67 9.12
N ASP A 157 4.27 22.23 9.26
CA ASP A 157 5.48 23.05 9.20
C ASP A 157 5.71 23.69 7.82
N ILE A 158 5.15 23.10 6.75
CA ILE A 158 5.26 23.62 5.38
C ILE A 158 3.92 24.10 4.81
N ALA A 159 2.89 24.17 5.64
CA ALA A 159 1.57 24.64 5.20
C ALA A 159 1.64 26.06 4.61
N GLY A 160 1.00 26.28 3.47
CA GLY A 160 0.99 27.56 2.77
C GLY A 160 2.27 27.94 2.03
N GLN A 161 3.34 27.11 2.12
CA GLN A 161 4.63 27.42 1.48
C GLN A 161 4.74 26.92 0.03
N GLY A 162 3.77 26.16 -0.47
CA GLY A 162 3.77 25.61 -1.82
C GLY A 162 4.90 24.59 -2.09
N LYS A 163 5.40 23.92 -1.04
CA LYS A 163 6.53 23.00 -1.11
C LYS A 163 6.13 21.52 -1.21
N ALA A 164 4.93 21.18 -0.76
CA ALA A 164 4.47 19.80 -0.75
C ALA A 164 4.35 19.25 -2.18
N ASP A 165 4.87 18.04 -2.43
CA ASP A 165 4.66 17.35 -3.70
C ASP A 165 3.22 16.81 -3.76
N PRO A 166 2.39 17.21 -4.73
CA PRO A 166 1.00 16.77 -4.81
C PRO A 166 0.84 15.38 -5.45
N THR A 167 1.92 14.74 -5.84
CA THR A 167 1.90 13.50 -6.64
C THR A 167 1.19 12.37 -5.91
N ALA A 168 1.42 12.21 -4.60
CA ALA A 168 0.72 11.18 -3.80
C ALA A 168 -0.80 11.39 -3.79
N ALA A 169 -1.27 12.64 -3.65
CA ALA A 169 -2.70 12.95 -3.70
C ALA A 169 -3.30 12.67 -5.09
N ILE A 170 -2.56 12.98 -6.16
CA ILE A 170 -2.99 12.70 -7.54
C ILE A 170 -3.04 11.18 -7.80
N LEU A 171 -2.06 10.42 -7.31
CA LEU A 171 -2.07 8.96 -7.41
C LEU A 171 -3.17 8.31 -6.55
N SER A 172 -3.55 8.94 -5.43
CA SER A 172 -4.71 8.48 -4.63
C SER A 172 -6.02 8.60 -5.43
N VAL A 173 -6.13 9.60 -6.30
CA VAL A 173 -7.26 9.70 -7.26
C VAL A 173 -7.20 8.56 -8.28
N ALA A 174 -6.02 8.14 -8.74
CA ALA A 174 -5.93 6.98 -9.63
C ALA A 174 -6.41 5.70 -8.94
N LEU A 175 -6.04 5.48 -7.66
CA LEU A 175 -6.55 4.36 -6.88
C LEU A 175 -8.07 4.41 -6.69
N LEU A 176 -8.64 5.59 -6.46
CA LEU A 176 -10.09 5.80 -6.37
C LEU A 176 -10.78 5.44 -7.69
N LEU A 177 -10.25 5.92 -8.81
CA LEU A 177 -10.81 5.64 -10.14
C LEU A 177 -10.78 4.15 -10.47
N ASP A 178 -9.68 3.46 -10.17
CA ASP A 178 -9.58 2.01 -10.37
C ASP A 178 -10.58 1.25 -9.47
N HIS A 179 -10.75 1.68 -8.22
CA HIS A 179 -11.75 1.11 -7.30
C HIS A 179 -13.19 1.27 -7.81
N LEU A 180 -13.48 2.37 -8.48
CA LEU A 180 -14.82 2.64 -9.09
C LEU A 180 -15.01 1.94 -10.45
N GLY A 181 -14.01 1.19 -10.93
CA GLY A 181 -14.07 0.51 -12.23
C GLY A 181 -13.64 1.37 -13.43
N GLU A 182 -13.22 2.62 -13.18
CA GLU A 182 -12.74 3.56 -14.20
C GLU A 182 -11.23 3.34 -14.50
N SER A 183 -10.85 2.09 -14.79
CA SER A 183 -9.45 1.67 -14.91
C SER A 183 -8.70 2.38 -16.04
N ASP A 184 -9.38 2.80 -17.11
CA ASP A 184 -8.77 3.58 -18.19
C ASP A 184 -8.41 5.00 -17.73
N ALA A 185 -9.26 5.63 -16.94
CA ALA A 185 -8.99 6.93 -16.36
C ALA A 185 -7.85 6.84 -15.32
N ALA A 186 -7.86 5.81 -14.49
CA ALA A 186 -6.79 5.53 -13.52
C ALA A 186 -5.43 5.41 -14.22
N ARG A 187 -5.32 4.58 -15.26
CA ARG A 187 -4.08 4.41 -16.04
C ARG A 187 -3.58 5.71 -16.67
N ARG A 188 -4.47 6.55 -17.16
CA ARG A 188 -4.08 7.86 -17.73
C ARG A 188 -3.47 8.77 -16.68
N VAL A 189 -4.02 8.78 -15.46
CA VAL A 189 -3.43 9.55 -14.33
C VAL A 189 -2.05 9.00 -13.99
N GLU A 190 -1.91 7.69 -13.85
CA GLU A 190 -0.62 7.04 -13.56
C GLU A 190 0.44 7.34 -14.65
N GLN A 191 0.06 7.25 -15.91
CA GLN A 191 0.95 7.56 -17.04
C GLN A 191 1.38 9.03 -17.07
N ALA A 192 0.46 9.96 -16.79
CA ALA A 192 0.79 11.38 -16.72
C ALA A 192 1.76 11.68 -15.57
N VAL A 193 1.57 11.04 -14.42
CA VAL A 193 2.47 11.14 -13.27
C VAL A 193 3.84 10.54 -13.61
N ALA A 194 3.89 9.33 -14.18
CA ALA A 194 5.14 8.68 -14.55
C ALA A 194 5.95 9.50 -15.56
N ALA A 195 5.29 10.09 -16.56
CA ALA A 195 5.92 10.98 -17.53
C ALA A 195 6.47 12.26 -16.89
N ASP A 196 5.73 12.84 -15.94
CA ASP A 196 6.20 14.01 -15.20
C ASP A 196 7.42 13.69 -14.33
N LEU A 197 7.40 12.59 -13.61
CA LEU A 197 8.51 12.15 -12.77
C LEU A 197 9.77 11.91 -13.60
N ALA A 198 9.64 11.25 -14.76
CA ALA A 198 10.76 10.99 -15.67
C ALA A 198 11.39 12.28 -16.21
N GLU A 199 10.57 13.27 -16.55
CA GLU A 199 11.04 14.54 -17.13
C GLU A 199 11.61 15.50 -16.09
N ARG A 200 10.94 15.64 -14.92
CA ARG A 200 11.42 16.56 -13.88
C ARG A 200 12.64 16.03 -13.13
N GLY A 201 12.84 14.72 -13.09
CA GLY A 201 13.95 14.10 -12.35
C GLY A 201 13.96 14.57 -10.89
N GLY A 202 15.11 15.05 -10.41
CA GLY A 202 15.31 15.61 -9.08
C GLY A 202 15.05 17.12 -8.94
N ALA A 203 14.40 17.77 -9.92
CA ALA A 203 14.14 19.21 -9.86
C ALA A 203 13.14 19.57 -8.75
N THR A 204 13.48 20.58 -7.96
CA THR A 204 12.59 21.15 -6.93
C THR A 204 11.62 22.12 -7.59
N LEU A 205 10.36 21.73 -7.67
CA LEU A 205 9.25 22.52 -8.21
C LEU A 205 8.23 22.81 -7.10
N SER A 206 7.43 23.86 -7.28
CA SER A 206 6.34 24.14 -6.36
C SER A 206 5.17 23.16 -6.54
N THR A 207 4.35 23.01 -5.49
CA THR A 207 3.11 22.23 -5.52
C THR A 207 2.24 22.57 -6.75
N ALA A 208 2.08 23.86 -7.04
CA ALA A 208 1.26 24.34 -8.14
C ALA A 208 1.85 24.00 -9.52
N GLU A 209 3.18 24.10 -9.68
CA GLU A 209 3.87 23.75 -10.94
C GLU A 209 3.75 22.26 -11.24
N ILE A 210 3.97 21.39 -10.24
CA ILE A 210 3.82 19.94 -10.41
C ILE A 210 2.40 19.59 -10.83
N GLY A 211 1.40 20.12 -10.10
CA GLY A 211 -0.01 19.89 -10.42
C GLY A 211 -0.39 20.37 -11.84
N LYS A 212 0.13 21.54 -12.25
CA LYS A 212 -0.08 22.08 -13.61
C LYS A 212 0.51 21.14 -14.68
N ARG A 213 1.75 20.71 -14.52
CA ARG A 213 2.46 19.82 -15.45
C ARG A 213 1.71 18.49 -15.65
N ILE A 214 1.26 17.85 -14.57
CA ILE A 214 0.52 16.60 -14.64
C ILE A 214 -0.83 16.81 -15.35
N ARG A 215 -1.56 17.90 -15.03
CA ARG A 215 -2.82 18.24 -15.68
C ARG A 215 -2.68 18.45 -17.18
N GLU A 216 -1.64 19.15 -17.62
CA GLU A 216 -1.38 19.38 -19.05
C GLU A 216 -1.15 18.07 -19.82
N ARG A 217 -0.44 17.11 -19.21
CA ARG A 217 -0.26 15.76 -19.80
C ARG A 217 -1.57 14.97 -19.94
N LEU A 218 -2.45 15.08 -18.95
CA LEU A 218 -3.78 14.46 -19.03
C LEU A 218 -4.61 15.03 -20.19
N THR A 219 -4.52 16.34 -20.43
CA THR A 219 -5.27 17.02 -21.51
C THR A 219 -4.73 16.63 -22.90
N LEU A 220 -3.39 16.59 -23.06
CA LEU A 220 -2.76 16.17 -24.32
C LEU A 220 -3.10 14.72 -24.69
N SER A 221 -3.20 13.83 -23.72
CA SER A 221 -3.61 12.44 -23.93
C SER A 221 -5.06 12.34 -24.49
N LEU A 222 -5.96 13.26 -24.13
CA LEU A 222 -7.33 13.30 -24.65
C LEU A 222 -7.39 13.72 -26.12
N ILE A 223 -6.51 14.63 -26.56
CA ILE A 223 -6.49 15.13 -27.94
C ILE A 223 -6.03 14.05 -28.91
N HIS A 224 -5.07 13.20 -28.51
CA HIS A 224 -4.57 12.09 -29.35
C HIS A 224 -5.58 10.94 -29.57
N ILE A 225 -6.57 10.79 -28.69
CA ILE A 225 -7.63 9.77 -28.82
C ILE A 225 -8.75 10.24 -29.76
N SER A 226 -8.87 11.53 -30.02
CA SER A 226 -9.95 12.11 -30.83
C SER A 226 -9.56 12.32 -32.30
N GLU A 227 -8.33 12.06 -32.74
CA GLU A 227 -7.99 12.07 -34.17
C GLU A 227 -8.30 10.71 -34.81
N PRO A 228 -9.30 10.63 -35.70
CA PRO A 228 -9.52 9.41 -36.45
C PRO A 228 -8.32 9.18 -37.41
N THR A 229 -7.71 8.03 -37.28
CA THR A 229 -6.74 7.53 -38.29
C THR A 229 -7.38 7.61 -39.67
N ARG A 230 -6.86 8.48 -40.52
CA ARG A 230 -7.18 8.52 -41.97
C ARG A 230 -6.48 7.41 -42.69
#